data_1b188061f515c7f6e8ea4e39447070d4
#
_entry.id   1b188061f515c7f6e8ea4e39447070d4
#
_cell.length_a   1.000
_cell.length_b   1.000
_cell.length_c   1.000
_cell.angle_alpha   90.00
_cell.angle_beta   90.00
_cell.angle_gamma   90.00
#
_symmetry.space_group_name_H-M   'P 1'
#
loop_
_entity.id
_entity.type
_entity.pdbx_description
1 polymer ?
#
loop_
_entity_poly.entity_id
_entity_poly.type
_entity_poly.pdbx_seq_one_letter_code
_entity_poly.pdbx_strand_id
1 'polypeptide(L)'
;MRAQAVICCDETGLRVMQKMYWLHVACTERLTYFAIHDRRGSVAFEDIGILKGWKQRLIHDCLSSYDSFCPDALHGLCNPHVIRELRAVSEQGEHQAWAKDLIDFLYKSNHTIKERGGEGFTEEEMLPMRLRYGEILERGSTMNPETAREEPKPKRGRKKRTKAQNLINRLRDRRDDYLRFMTDKDVPFSNNQAERDLRMMKLQMKISGCFRTVMGAEDFARVRSYVSTLRKNGHNIFTALKSAVAGSPMMPEQIIRPQTT
;
A
#
# COMPACT_ATOMS: atom_id res chain seq x y z
N MET A 1 -9.73 -8.56 -12.00
CA MET A 1 -9.26 -7.53 -11.06
C MET A 1 -10.33 -6.44 -10.83
N ARG A 2 -10.85 -5.78 -11.85
CA ARG A 2 -11.82 -4.67 -11.71
C ARG A 2 -13.15 -4.98 -10.99
N ALA A 3 -13.56 -6.24 -10.91
CA ALA A 3 -14.77 -6.66 -10.19
C ALA A 3 -14.55 -6.96 -8.69
N GLN A 4 -13.37 -6.63 -8.16
CA GLN A 4 -13.03 -6.91 -6.77
C GLN A 4 -13.48 -5.78 -5.85
N ALA A 5 -13.87 -6.10 -4.62
CA ALA A 5 -14.27 -5.12 -3.61
C ALA A 5 -13.06 -4.40 -2.97
N VAL A 6 -11.89 -5.03 -3.00
CA VAL A 6 -10.63 -4.51 -2.42
C VAL A 6 -9.48 -4.85 -3.34
N ILE A 7 -8.58 -3.89 -3.57
CA ILE A 7 -7.30 -4.09 -4.25
C ILE A 7 -6.18 -3.53 -3.39
N CYS A 8 -5.12 -4.31 -3.23
CA CYS A 8 -3.85 -3.87 -2.67
C CYS A 8 -2.90 -3.50 -3.81
N CYS A 9 -2.35 -2.29 -3.77
CA CYS A 9 -1.42 -1.78 -4.77
C CYS A 9 -0.08 -1.39 -4.13
N ASP A 10 0.99 -1.61 -4.87
CA ASP A 10 2.34 -1.19 -4.51
C ASP A 10 3.19 -1.15 -5.79
N GLU A 11 4.35 -0.51 -5.75
CA GLU A 11 5.29 -0.48 -6.84
C GLU A 11 6.74 -0.55 -6.36
N THR A 12 7.60 -1.10 -7.20
CA THR A 12 9.03 -1.15 -6.94
C THR A 12 9.83 -0.80 -8.19
N GLY A 13 10.89 -0.01 -8.00
CA GLY A 13 11.82 0.30 -9.08
C GLY A 13 12.58 -0.94 -9.54
N LEU A 14 12.80 -1.05 -10.84
CA LEU A 14 13.64 -2.07 -11.45
C LEU A 14 14.44 -1.47 -12.62
N ARG A 15 15.45 -2.21 -13.09
CA ARG A 15 16.24 -1.76 -14.24
C ARG A 15 15.97 -2.63 -15.47
N VAL A 16 15.69 -1.93 -16.58
CA VAL A 16 15.57 -2.54 -17.92
C VAL A 16 16.52 -1.78 -18.84
N MET A 17 17.44 -2.47 -19.50
CA MET A 17 18.47 -1.83 -20.35
C MET A 17 19.20 -0.69 -19.60
N GLN A 18 19.51 -0.91 -18.33
CA GLN A 18 20.12 0.05 -17.40
C GLN A 18 19.27 1.29 -17.06
N LYS A 19 18.10 1.48 -17.67
CA LYS A 19 17.14 2.56 -17.38
C LYS A 19 16.24 2.16 -16.23
N MET A 20 15.74 3.16 -15.48
CA MET A 20 14.77 2.96 -14.42
C MET A 20 13.40 2.69 -15.03
N TYR A 21 12.78 1.60 -14.58
CA TYR A 21 11.40 1.23 -14.81
C TYR A 21 10.72 0.93 -13.47
N TRP A 22 9.42 0.76 -13.49
CA TRP A 22 8.62 0.45 -12.31
C TRP A 22 7.79 -0.80 -12.56
N LEU A 23 7.85 -1.72 -11.61
CA LEU A 23 6.90 -2.81 -11.52
C LEU A 23 5.75 -2.35 -10.63
N HIS A 24 4.58 -2.32 -11.20
CA HIS A 24 3.33 -2.10 -10.49
C HIS A 24 2.69 -3.44 -10.15
N VAL A 25 2.17 -3.57 -8.94
CA VAL A 25 1.35 -4.71 -8.54
C VAL A 25 -0.04 -4.23 -8.14
N ALA A 26 -1.06 -4.93 -8.63
CA ALA A 26 -2.41 -4.87 -8.12
C ALA A 26 -2.81 -6.29 -7.71
N CYS A 27 -3.19 -6.50 -6.46
CA CYS A 27 -3.46 -7.84 -5.96
C CYS A 27 -4.61 -7.87 -4.95
N THR A 28 -5.17 -9.07 -4.81
CA THR A 28 -6.13 -9.46 -3.80
C THR A 28 -5.64 -10.74 -3.13
N GLU A 29 -6.41 -11.31 -2.23
CA GLU A 29 -6.11 -12.64 -1.67
C GLU A 29 -6.01 -13.73 -2.75
N ARG A 30 -6.77 -13.60 -3.85
CA ARG A 30 -6.89 -14.63 -4.89
C ARG A 30 -6.23 -14.27 -6.21
N LEU A 31 -5.99 -13.00 -6.48
CA LEU A 31 -5.47 -12.49 -7.75
C LEU A 31 -4.17 -11.74 -7.56
N THR A 32 -3.29 -11.81 -8.55
CA THR A 32 -2.11 -10.94 -8.66
C THR A 32 -1.94 -10.52 -10.11
N TYR A 33 -1.75 -9.24 -10.31
CA TYR A 33 -1.42 -8.67 -11.61
C TYR A 33 -0.19 -7.78 -11.47
N PHE A 34 0.81 -8.02 -12.32
CA PHE A 34 2.01 -7.21 -12.44
C PHE A 34 2.04 -6.52 -13.79
N ALA A 35 2.49 -5.28 -13.79
CA ALA A 35 2.75 -4.52 -15.01
C ALA A 35 4.08 -3.77 -14.89
N ILE A 36 4.80 -3.65 -16.03
CA ILE A 36 6.05 -2.88 -16.13
C ILE A 36 5.72 -1.57 -16.83
N HIS A 37 6.24 -0.46 -16.29
CA HIS A 37 6.09 0.85 -16.90
C HIS A 37 7.32 1.73 -16.64
N ASP A 38 7.64 2.68 -17.52
CA ASP A 38 8.76 3.61 -17.35
C ASP A 38 8.46 4.76 -16.37
N ARG A 39 7.18 4.93 -15.98
CA ARG A 39 6.69 5.91 -15.01
C ARG A 39 6.15 5.24 -13.75
N ARG A 40 6.17 5.96 -12.62
CA ARG A 40 5.67 5.49 -11.33
C ARG A 40 4.23 5.91 -11.01
N GLY A 41 3.75 7.00 -11.50
CA GLY A 41 2.50 7.62 -11.02
C GLY A 41 1.33 7.51 -12.00
N SER A 42 0.52 8.56 -12.04
CA SER A 42 -0.78 8.59 -12.74
C SER A 42 -0.72 8.19 -14.21
N VAL A 43 0.38 8.51 -14.91
CA VAL A 43 0.56 8.09 -16.32
C VAL A 43 0.59 6.57 -16.42
N ALA A 44 1.36 5.91 -15.53
CA ALA A 44 1.40 4.45 -15.50
C ALA A 44 0.03 3.84 -15.13
N PHE A 45 -0.70 4.45 -14.18
CA PHE A 45 -2.02 3.96 -13.78
C PHE A 45 -3.04 4.06 -14.91
N GLU A 46 -2.97 5.13 -15.72
CA GLU A 46 -3.82 5.30 -16.90
C GLU A 46 -3.51 4.23 -17.96
N ASP A 47 -2.23 4.03 -18.30
CA ASP A 47 -1.79 3.09 -19.34
C ASP A 47 -2.04 1.62 -18.94
N ILE A 48 -1.79 1.26 -17.68
CA ILE A 48 -2.07 -0.06 -17.11
C ILE A 48 -3.58 -0.31 -17.03
N GLY A 49 -4.36 0.72 -16.76
CA GLY A 49 -5.80 0.75 -16.88
C GLY A 49 -6.60 0.03 -15.78
N ILE A 50 -5.97 -0.67 -14.82
CA ILE A 50 -6.69 -1.41 -13.77
C ILE A 50 -7.44 -0.48 -12.82
N LEU A 51 -6.80 0.63 -12.44
CA LEU A 51 -7.34 1.59 -11.49
C LEU A 51 -8.23 2.66 -12.13
N LYS A 52 -8.38 2.67 -13.45
CA LYS A 52 -9.20 3.65 -14.16
C LYS A 52 -10.66 3.59 -13.72
N GLY A 53 -11.14 4.68 -13.12
CA GLY A 53 -12.49 4.77 -12.56
C GLY A 53 -12.73 3.89 -11.33
N TRP A 54 -11.66 3.52 -10.60
CA TRP A 54 -11.78 2.72 -9.39
C TRP A 54 -12.43 3.51 -8.26
N LYS A 55 -13.48 2.94 -7.64
CA LYS A 55 -14.25 3.58 -6.54
C LYS A 55 -14.36 2.70 -5.30
N GLN A 56 -13.86 1.46 -5.38
CA GLN A 56 -13.88 0.53 -4.26
C GLN A 56 -12.66 0.75 -3.33
N ARG A 57 -12.42 -0.15 -2.40
CA ARG A 57 -11.30 -0.07 -1.46
C ARG A 57 -9.96 -0.20 -2.16
N LEU A 58 -9.08 0.75 -1.92
CA LEU A 58 -7.73 0.80 -2.49
C LEU A 58 -6.69 0.89 -1.37
N ILE A 59 -5.92 -0.17 -1.18
CA ILE A 59 -4.90 -0.27 -0.14
C ILE A 59 -3.54 0.04 -0.72
N HIS A 60 -2.81 1.00 -0.13
CA HIS A 60 -1.50 1.42 -0.63
C HIS A 60 -0.60 2.07 0.45
N ASP A 61 0.63 2.44 0.08
CA ASP A 61 1.67 2.99 0.96
C ASP A 61 1.66 4.53 1.13
N CYS A 62 0.55 5.19 0.77
CA CYS A 62 0.42 6.65 0.81
C CYS A 62 1.17 7.42 -0.30
N LEU A 63 1.44 6.79 -1.46
CA LEU A 63 1.88 7.54 -2.64
C LEU A 63 0.74 8.44 -3.13
N SER A 64 0.99 9.76 -3.20
CA SER A 64 -0.03 10.77 -3.54
C SER A 64 -0.67 10.60 -4.93
N SER A 65 0.01 9.89 -5.85
CA SER A 65 -0.55 9.61 -7.17
C SER A 65 -1.81 8.73 -7.10
N TYR A 66 -1.95 7.86 -6.09
CA TYR A 66 -3.18 7.09 -5.90
C TYR A 66 -4.36 7.98 -5.57
N ASP A 67 -4.15 8.98 -4.71
CA ASP A 67 -5.19 9.92 -4.29
C ASP A 67 -5.69 10.76 -5.46
N SER A 68 -4.75 11.28 -6.26
CA SER A 68 -5.10 12.10 -7.42
C SER A 68 -5.73 11.32 -8.56
N PHE A 69 -5.36 10.03 -8.71
CA PHE A 69 -5.87 9.19 -9.79
C PHE A 69 -7.21 8.52 -9.45
N CYS A 70 -7.41 8.17 -8.19
CA CYS A 70 -8.63 7.52 -7.69
C CYS A 70 -9.29 8.35 -6.58
N PRO A 71 -9.72 9.61 -6.84
CA PRO A 71 -10.22 10.50 -5.79
C PRO A 71 -11.51 9.99 -5.12
N ASP A 72 -12.28 9.18 -5.84
CA ASP A 72 -13.53 8.59 -5.35
C ASP A 72 -13.34 7.22 -4.65
N ALA A 73 -12.11 6.71 -4.56
CA ALA A 73 -11.84 5.43 -3.93
C ALA A 73 -11.87 5.53 -2.40
N LEU A 74 -12.21 4.42 -1.75
CA LEU A 74 -12.06 4.26 -0.30
C LEU A 74 -10.61 3.86 0.01
N HIS A 75 -9.74 4.84 0.30
CA HIS A 75 -8.34 4.58 0.56
C HIS A 75 -8.13 3.93 1.93
N GLY A 76 -7.31 2.87 1.97
CA GLY A 76 -6.79 2.27 3.18
C GLY A 76 -5.25 2.37 3.18
N LEU A 77 -4.68 3.04 4.18
CA LEU A 77 -3.24 3.25 4.22
C LEU A 77 -2.52 2.20 5.05
N CYS A 78 -1.37 1.77 4.55
CA CYS A 78 -0.53 0.76 5.20
C CYS A 78 0.03 1.29 6.54
N ASN A 79 -0.54 0.85 7.66
CA ASN A 79 -0.10 1.29 9.00
C ASN A 79 1.36 0.90 9.32
N PRO A 80 1.92 -0.28 8.96
CA PRO A 80 3.33 -0.56 9.15
C PRO A 80 4.30 0.46 8.53
N HIS A 81 3.92 1.13 7.43
CA HIS A 81 4.73 2.18 6.83
C HIS A 81 4.80 3.42 7.74
N VAL A 82 3.65 3.90 8.20
CA VAL A 82 3.61 5.06 9.11
C VAL A 82 4.22 4.73 10.46
N ILE A 83 4.08 3.51 10.98
CA ILE A 83 4.71 3.06 12.22
C ILE A 83 6.24 3.12 12.14
N ARG A 84 6.85 2.79 10.99
CA ARG A 84 8.30 2.95 10.78
C ARG A 84 8.73 4.42 10.87
N GLU A 85 7.94 5.33 10.29
CA GLU A 85 8.19 6.77 10.39
C GLU A 85 8.01 7.30 11.82
N LEU A 86 6.95 6.85 12.51
CA LEU A 86 6.70 7.19 13.92
C LEU A 86 7.84 6.71 14.83
N ARG A 87 8.39 5.50 14.62
CA ARG A 87 9.57 5.00 15.34
C ARG A 87 10.76 5.92 15.14
N ALA A 88 11.08 6.28 13.90
CA ALA A 88 12.17 7.20 13.62
C ALA A 88 11.97 8.60 14.24
N VAL A 89 10.73 9.04 14.45
CA VAL A 89 10.43 10.26 15.20
C VAL A 89 10.60 10.03 16.69
N SER A 90 10.09 8.94 17.25
CA SER A 90 10.17 8.64 18.70
C SER A 90 11.60 8.48 19.22
N GLU A 91 12.54 8.11 18.34
CA GLU A 91 13.98 7.99 18.66
C GLU A 91 14.70 9.36 18.76
N GLN A 92 14.04 10.47 18.42
CA GLN A 92 14.62 11.81 18.49
C GLN A 92 14.61 12.44 19.89
N GLY A 93 14.05 11.76 20.88
CA GLY A 93 14.05 12.17 22.29
C GLY A 93 12.69 12.08 22.97
N GLU A 94 12.67 12.28 24.29
CA GLU A 94 11.47 12.12 25.13
C GLU A 94 10.32 13.05 24.74
N HIS A 95 10.62 14.23 24.19
CA HIS A 95 9.61 15.16 23.68
C HIS A 95 8.79 14.58 22.52
N GLN A 96 9.22 13.47 21.92
CA GLN A 96 8.49 12.77 20.88
C GLN A 96 7.68 11.55 21.37
N ALA A 97 7.38 11.50 22.68
CA ALA A 97 6.59 10.40 23.29
C ALA A 97 5.22 10.20 22.62
N TRP A 98 4.62 11.25 22.04
CA TRP A 98 3.38 11.17 21.28
C TRP A 98 3.45 10.15 20.15
N ALA A 99 4.61 10.00 19.50
CA ALA A 99 4.79 9.04 18.41
C ALA A 99 4.72 7.59 18.91
N LYS A 100 5.26 7.33 20.11
CA LYS A 100 5.14 6.05 20.81
C LYS A 100 3.69 5.74 21.16
N ASP A 101 2.99 6.73 21.72
CA ASP A 101 1.58 6.59 22.08
C ASP A 101 0.70 6.27 20.86
N LEU A 102 1.01 6.87 19.69
CA LEU A 102 0.29 6.58 18.47
C LEU A 102 0.59 5.18 17.93
N ILE A 103 1.84 4.72 18.01
CA ILE A 103 2.21 3.34 17.67
C ILE A 103 1.42 2.35 18.53
N ASP A 104 1.39 2.56 19.85
CA ASP A 104 0.67 1.71 20.79
C ASP A 104 -0.83 1.72 20.51
N PHE A 105 -1.40 2.90 20.23
CA PHE A 105 -2.80 3.03 19.84
C PHE A 105 -3.13 2.17 18.62
N LEU A 106 -2.34 2.29 17.54
CA LEU A 106 -2.57 1.53 16.30
C LEU A 106 -2.44 0.02 16.52
N TYR A 107 -1.42 -0.44 17.27
CA TYR A 107 -1.25 -1.86 17.54
C TYR A 107 -2.34 -2.43 18.46
N LYS A 108 -2.74 -1.71 19.51
CA LYS A 108 -3.83 -2.13 20.40
C LYS A 108 -5.15 -2.23 19.65
N SER A 109 -5.46 -1.24 18.81
CA SER A 109 -6.67 -1.29 17.96
C SER A 109 -6.68 -2.49 17.03
N ASN A 110 -5.56 -2.77 16.34
CA ASN A 110 -5.43 -3.93 15.47
C ASN A 110 -5.50 -5.26 16.25
N HIS A 111 -4.98 -5.30 17.46
CA HIS A 111 -5.04 -6.48 18.33
C HIS A 111 -6.49 -6.78 18.73
N THR A 112 -7.21 -5.76 19.21
CA THR A 112 -8.63 -5.89 19.58
C THR A 112 -9.50 -6.40 18.41
N ILE A 113 -9.28 -5.90 17.19
CA ILE A 113 -10.00 -6.39 16.00
C ILE A 113 -9.70 -7.87 15.75
N LYS A 114 -8.45 -8.31 15.91
CA LYS A 114 -8.09 -9.72 15.76
C LYS A 114 -8.74 -10.61 16.82
N GLU A 115 -8.79 -10.16 18.07
CA GLU A 115 -9.47 -10.86 19.16
C GLU A 115 -10.98 -10.98 18.93
N ARG A 116 -11.60 -10.00 18.23
CA ARG A 116 -12.99 -10.01 17.81
C ARG A 116 -13.25 -10.84 16.52
N GLY A 117 -12.26 -11.61 16.07
CA GLY A 117 -12.39 -12.41 14.84
C GLY A 117 -12.43 -11.59 13.54
N GLY A 118 -11.92 -10.36 13.58
CA GLY A 118 -11.91 -9.44 12.44
C GLY A 118 -13.08 -8.45 12.39
N GLU A 119 -13.99 -8.51 13.37
CA GLU A 119 -15.08 -7.52 13.47
C GLU A 119 -14.53 -6.16 13.92
N GLY A 120 -14.85 -5.12 13.13
CA GLY A 120 -14.45 -3.75 13.39
C GLY A 120 -15.19 -3.13 14.58
N PHE A 121 -14.79 -1.91 14.91
CA PHE A 121 -15.47 -1.10 15.92
C PHE A 121 -16.77 -0.51 15.37
N THR A 122 -17.80 -0.42 16.21
CA THR A 122 -19.03 0.33 15.89
C THR A 122 -18.77 1.84 15.84
N GLU A 123 -19.70 2.61 15.28
CA GLU A 123 -19.56 4.09 15.27
C GLU A 123 -19.54 4.68 16.69
N GLU A 124 -20.23 4.09 17.65
CA GLU A 124 -20.20 4.49 19.05
C GLU A 124 -18.81 4.26 19.67
N GLU A 125 -18.20 3.10 19.42
CA GLU A 125 -16.84 2.78 19.86
C GLU A 125 -15.77 3.65 19.17
N MET A 126 -16.01 4.06 17.92
CA MET A 126 -15.09 4.88 17.16
C MET A 126 -14.98 6.32 17.66
N LEU A 127 -16.02 6.87 18.29
CA LEU A 127 -15.97 8.25 18.77
C LEU A 127 -14.83 8.47 19.79
N PRO A 128 -14.71 7.71 20.90
CA PRO A 128 -13.58 7.86 21.81
C PRO A 128 -12.23 7.52 21.17
N MET A 129 -12.19 6.61 20.20
CA MET A 129 -10.96 6.27 19.48
C MET A 129 -10.46 7.43 18.60
N ARG A 130 -11.37 8.10 17.87
CA ARG A 130 -11.05 9.30 17.08
C ARG A 130 -10.60 10.47 17.97
N LEU A 131 -11.23 10.67 19.11
CA LEU A 131 -10.82 11.68 20.09
C LEU A 131 -9.42 11.39 20.61
N ARG A 132 -9.15 10.16 21.05
CA ARG A 132 -7.83 9.76 21.52
C ARG A 132 -6.74 9.91 20.46
N TYR A 133 -7.02 9.54 19.23
CA TYR A 133 -6.12 9.76 18.09
C TYR A 133 -5.81 11.26 17.91
N GLY A 134 -6.85 12.10 17.95
CA GLY A 134 -6.71 13.57 17.85
C GLY A 134 -5.87 14.16 18.98
N GLU A 135 -6.10 13.76 20.24
CA GLU A 135 -5.32 14.21 21.41
C GLU A 135 -3.83 13.87 21.29
N ILE A 136 -3.51 12.67 20.77
CA ILE A 136 -2.12 12.26 20.55
C ILE A 136 -1.46 13.17 19.50
N LEU A 137 -2.14 13.45 18.39
CA LEU A 137 -1.61 14.35 17.36
C LEU A 137 -1.49 15.81 17.84
N GLU A 138 -2.40 16.27 18.69
CA GLU A 138 -2.34 17.62 19.24
C GLU A 138 -1.13 17.79 20.16
N ARG A 139 -0.87 16.81 21.05
CA ARG A 139 0.38 16.77 21.83
C ARG A 139 1.61 16.78 20.91
N GLY A 140 1.58 15.99 19.83
CA GLY A 140 2.64 15.99 18.81
C GLY A 140 2.85 17.37 18.21
N SER A 141 1.78 18.08 17.85
CA SER A 141 1.84 19.44 17.30
C SER A 141 2.44 20.42 18.28
N THR A 142 2.04 20.36 19.55
CA THR A 142 2.57 21.21 20.62
C THR A 142 4.08 21.01 20.82
N MET A 143 4.54 19.77 20.75
CA MET A 143 5.98 19.44 20.89
C MET A 143 6.79 19.71 19.61
N ASN A 144 6.14 19.91 18.49
CA ASN A 144 6.77 20.22 17.19
C ASN A 144 6.15 21.48 16.58
N PRO A 145 6.24 22.65 17.24
CA PRO A 145 5.64 23.88 16.74
C PRO A 145 6.21 24.24 15.37
N GLU A 146 5.38 24.85 14.51
CA GLU A 146 5.88 25.47 13.28
C GLU A 146 6.77 26.66 13.67
N THR A 147 8.08 26.43 13.72
CA THR A 147 9.03 27.48 14.07
C THR A 147 8.89 28.63 13.07
N ALA A 148 8.54 29.81 13.59
CA ALA A 148 8.81 31.05 12.91
C ALA A 148 10.35 31.19 12.87
N ARG A 149 10.99 30.79 11.76
CA ARG A 149 12.42 31.06 11.60
C ARG A 149 12.65 32.56 11.56
N GLU A 150 13.50 33.04 12.43
CA GLU A 150 14.08 34.40 12.40
C GLU A 150 15.06 34.59 11.24
N GLU A 151 15.22 33.63 10.35
CA GLU A 151 16.07 33.74 9.19
C GLU A 151 15.39 34.52 8.05
N PRO A 152 16.13 35.33 7.28
CA PRO A 152 15.60 36.12 6.19
C PRO A 152 14.88 35.23 5.18
N LYS A 153 13.69 35.68 4.74
CA LYS A 153 12.80 34.95 3.82
C LYS A 153 13.59 34.36 2.66
N PRO A 154 13.55 33.03 2.40
CA PRO A 154 14.11 32.52 1.16
C PRO A 154 13.42 33.19 -0.02
N LYS A 155 14.17 33.66 -0.99
CA LYS A 155 13.69 34.43 -2.14
C LYS A 155 12.64 33.72 -2.98
N ARG A 156 12.42 32.42 -2.82
CA ARG A 156 11.34 31.59 -3.42
C ARG A 156 11.12 30.30 -2.61
N GLY A 157 9.86 29.88 -2.39
CA GLY A 157 9.46 28.59 -1.88
C GLY A 157 8.71 28.61 -0.53
N ARG A 158 7.93 27.54 -0.26
CA ARG A 158 7.21 27.29 1.00
C ARG A 158 8.19 27.02 2.14
N LYS A 159 7.89 27.50 3.37
CA LYS A 159 8.67 27.17 4.58
C LYS A 159 8.88 25.66 4.70
N LYS A 160 10.12 25.21 4.93
CA LYS A 160 10.46 23.80 5.04
C LYS A 160 10.06 23.30 6.43
N ARG A 161 9.02 22.44 6.50
CA ARG A 161 8.58 21.80 7.71
C ARG A 161 9.56 20.68 8.13
N THR A 162 9.59 20.35 9.42
CA THR A 162 10.33 19.18 9.94
C THR A 162 9.65 17.88 9.48
N LYS A 163 10.37 16.75 9.58
CA LYS A 163 9.80 15.43 9.29
C LYS A 163 8.61 15.12 10.21
N ALA A 164 8.74 15.44 11.51
CA ALA A 164 7.67 15.25 12.49
C ALA A 164 6.42 16.08 12.14
N GLN A 165 6.57 17.37 11.80
CA GLN A 165 5.46 18.23 11.38
C GLN A 165 4.76 17.70 10.12
N ASN A 166 5.52 17.27 9.11
CA ASN A 166 4.94 16.69 7.90
C ASN A 166 4.17 15.39 8.20
N LEU A 167 4.70 14.56 9.09
CA LEU A 167 4.06 13.33 9.52
C LEU A 167 2.75 13.61 10.29
N ILE A 168 2.76 14.54 11.24
CA ILE A 168 1.57 14.93 12.01
C ILE A 168 0.48 15.47 11.07
N ASN A 169 0.82 16.37 10.15
CA ASN A 169 -0.15 16.92 9.21
C ASN A 169 -0.75 15.82 8.32
N ARG A 170 0.08 14.94 7.76
CA ARG A 170 -0.41 13.80 6.97
C ARG A 170 -1.33 12.88 7.76
N LEU A 171 -0.98 12.57 9.01
CA LEU A 171 -1.81 11.75 9.90
C LEU A 171 -3.15 12.43 10.22
N ARG A 172 -3.16 13.75 10.35
CA ARG A 172 -4.39 14.54 10.56
C ARG A 172 -5.24 14.56 9.29
N ASP A 173 -4.66 14.92 8.17
CA ASP A 173 -5.35 15.07 6.88
C ASP A 173 -5.91 13.73 6.36
N ARG A 174 -5.22 12.61 6.64
CA ARG A 174 -5.55 11.26 6.17
C ARG A 174 -6.02 10.34 7.31
N ARG A 175 -6.56 10.92 8.40
CA ARG A 175 -7.00 10.16 9.59
C ARG A 175 -7.90 8.99 9.23
N ASP A 176 -8.92 9.23 8.45
CA ASP A 176 -9.95 8.23 8.15
C ASP A 176 -9.39 7.10 7.28
N ASP A 177 -8.40 7.38 6.44
CA ASP A 177 -7.72 6.35 5.63
C ASP A 177 -6.77 5.47 6.46
N TYR A 178 -6.07 6.05 7.46
CA TYR A 178 -5.27 5.28 8.41
C TYR A 178 -6.11 4.45 9.38
N LEU A 179 -7.29 4.93 9.74
CA LEU A 179 -8.19 4.28 10.69
C LEU A 179 -9.26 3.41 10.01
N ARG A 180 -9.35 3.37 8.68
CA ARG A 180 -10.37 2.62 7.95
C ARG A 180 -10.41 1.14 8.31
N PHE A 181 -9.25 0.52 8.59
CA PHE A 181 -9.18 -0.88 9.04
C PHE A 181 -9.96 -1.13 10.35
N MET A 182 -10.25 -0.08 11.11
CA MET A 182 -10.96 -0.19 12.38
C MET A 182 -12.48 -0.35 12.21
N THR A 183 -13.03 0.10 11.08
CA THR A 183 -14.47 0.08 10.81
C THR A 183 -14.86 -0.78 9.62
N ASP A 184 -13.93 -1.00 8.70
CA ASP A 184 -14.15 -1.74 7.46
C ASP A 184 -13.36 -3.05 7.50
N LYS A 185 -14.04 -4.16 7.73
CA LYS A 185 -13.44 -5.50 7.86
C LYS A 185 -12.68 -5.98 6.62
N ASP A 186 -13.02 -5.41 5.46
CA ASP A 186 -12.37 -5.73 4.20
C ASP A 186 -11.06 -4.96 4.01
N VAL A 187 -10.78 -3.95 4.85
CA VAL A 187 -9.56 -3.15 4.80
C VAL A 187 -8.53 -3.69 5.79
N PRO A 188 -7.43 -4.27 5.32
CA PRO A 188 -6.40 -4.81 6.20
C PRO A 188 -5.60 -3.69 6.88
N PHE A 189 -5.05 -3.99 8.06
CA PHE A 189 -4.11 -3.11 8.77
C PHE A 189 -2.84 -2.78 7.97
N SER A 190 -2.45 -3.65 7.04
CA SER A 190 -1.20 -3.55 6.29
C SER A 190 -1.37 -3.89 4.83
N ASN A 191 -0.50 -3.34 3.98
CA ASN A 191 -0.38 -3.71 2.57
C ASN A 191 0.54 -4.92 2.33
N ASN A 192 0.67 -5.81 3.33
CA ASN A 192 1.59 -6.95 3.28
C ASN A 192 1.37 -7.88 2.09
N GLN A 193 0.15 -7.93 1.53
CA GLN A 193 -0.14 -8.78 0.38
C GLN A 193 0.62 -8.29 -0.85
N ALA A 194 0.54 -7.01 -1.17
CA ALA A 194 1.29 -6.43 -2.30
C ALA A 194 2.81 -6.49 -2.07
N GLU A 195 3.28 -6.17 -0.85
CA GLU A 195 4.70 -6.29 -0.49
C GLU A 195 5.23 -7.72 -0.66
N ARG A 196 4.43 -8.72 -0.27
CA ARG A 196 4.78 -10.15 -0.41
C ARG A 196 4.87 -10.55 -1.87
N ASP A 197 3.92 -10.12 -2.67
CA ASP A 197 3.88 -10.41 -4.10
C ASP A 197 5.10 -9.80 -4.82
N LEU A 198 5.56 -8.61 -4.41
CA LEU A 198 6.74 -7.94 -4.97
C LEU A 198 8.09 -8.60 -4.57
N ARG A 199 8.14 -9.42 -3.51
CA ARG A 199 9.42 -10.00 -3.02
C ARG A 199 10.16 -10.79 -4.10
N MET A 200 9.45 -11.55 -4.90
CA MET A 200 10.07 -12.38 -5.95
C MET A 200 10.72 -11.53 -7.04
N MET A 201 10.16 -10.35 -7.34
CA MET A 201 10.79 -9.41 -8.26
C MET A 201 12.06 -8.80 -7.66
N LYS A 202 12.02 -8.41 -6.38
CA LYS A 202 13.21 -7.92 -5.66
C LYS A 202 14.33 -8.97 -5.64
N LEU A 203 13.96 -10.24 -5.47
CA LEU A 203 14.92 -11.36 -5.53
C LEU A 203 15.51 -11.50 -6.94
N GLN A 204 14.68 -11.46 -7.99
CA GLN A 204 15.13 -11.50 -9.39
C GLN A 204 16.14 -10.39 -9.68
N MET A 205 15.85 -9.16 -9.28
CA MET A 205 16.77 -8.03 -9.45
C MET A 205 18.08 -8.22 -8.70
N LYS A 206 18.04 -8.79 -7.49
CA LYS A 206 19.23 -9.04 -6.67
C LYS A 206 20.13 -10.12 -7.29
N ILE A 207 19.56 -11.13 -7.93
CA ILE A 207 20.30 -12.26 -8.53
C ILE A 207 20.77 -11.91 -9.95
N SER A 208 19.87 -11.40 -10.79
CA SER A 208 20.08 -11.22 -12.24
C SER A 208 20.30 -9.77 -12.64
N GLY A 209 20.16 -8.82 -11.71
CA GLY A 209 20.40 -7.40 -11.91
C GLY A 209 19.35 -6.77 -12.83
N CYS A 210 19.69 -6.56 -14.07
CA CYS A 210 18.90 -5.79 -15.05
C CYS A 210 18.23 -6.70 -16.08
N PHE A 211 17.01 -6.38 -16.49
CA PHE A 211 16.42 -6.98 -17.67
C PHE A 211 17.08 -6.44 -18.94
N ARG A 212 17.31 -7.33 -19.91
CA ARG A 212 17.96 -6.96 -21.16
C ARG A 212 17.04 -6.24 -22.15
N THR A 213 15.72 -6.49 -22.07
CA THR A 213 14.70 -5.88 -22.93
C THR A 213 13.44 -5.56 -22.13
N VAL A 214 12.65 -4.60 -22.61
CA VAL A 214 11.34 -4.27 -22.02
C VAL A 214 10.41 -5.47 -22.17
N MET A 215 10.35 -6.08 -23.34
CA MET A 215 9.54 -7.26 -23.60
C MET A 215 9.86 -8.41 -22.63
N GLY A 216 11.14 -8.69 -22.35
CA GLY A 216 11.52 -9.72 -21.37
C GLY A 216 11.08 -9.39 -19.94
N ALA A 217 11.03 -8.11 -19.56
CA ALA A 217 10.50 -7.68 -18.27
C ALA A 217 8.96 -7.84 -18.23
N GLU A 218 8.26 -7.47 -19.29
CA GLU A 218 6.81 -7.63 -19.41
C GLU A 218 6.39 -9.10 -19.43
N ASP A 219 7.10 -9.95 -20.15
CA ASP A 219 6.84 -11.40 -20.18
C ASP A 219 7.07 -12.01 -18.79
N PHE A 220 8.13 -11.60 -18.12
CA PHE A 220 8.36 -12.01 -16.73
C PHE A 220 7.19 -11.58 -15.83
N ALA A 221 6.74 -10.33 -15.92
CA ALA A 221 5.61 -9.82 -15.15
C ALA A 221 4.30 -10.62 -15.45
N ARG A 222 4.05 -10.93 -16.72
CA ARG A 222 2.90 -11.72 -17.17
C ARG A 222 2.93 -13.15 -16.60
N VAL A 223 4.05 -13.85 -16.74
CA VAL A 223 4.23 -15.20 -16.20
C VAL A 223 4.10 -15.19 -14.66
N ARG A 224 4.68 -14.20 -14.00
CA ARG A 224 4.59 -14.06 -12.54
C ARG A 224 3.16 -13.78 -12.08
N SER A 225 2.39 -12.98 -12.81
CA SER A 225 0.96 -12.75 -12.54
C SER A 225 0.18 -14.07 -12.56
N TYR A 226 0.39 -14.86 -13.61
CA TYR A 226 -0.24 -16.16 -13.77
C TYR A 226 0.13 -17.13 -12.65
N VAL A 227 1.42 -17.33 -12.40
CA VAL A 227 1.93 -18.24 -11.36
C VAL A 227 1.46 -17.81 -9.96
N SER A 228 1.48 -16.51 -9.65
CA SER A 228 1.03 -16.00 -8.35
C SER A 228 -0.47 -16.22 -8.16
N THR A 229 -1.27 -16.00 -9.20
CA THR A 229 -2.72 -16.24 -9.17
C THR A 229 -3.04 -17.73 -9.00
N LEU A 230 -2.38 -18.62 -9.74
CA LEU A 230 -2.52 -20.07 -9.59
C LEU A 230 -2.21 -20.53 -8.16
N ARG A 231 -1.09 -20.05 -7.60
CA ARG A 231 -0.65 -20.38 -6.23
C ARG A 231 -1.68 -19.95 -5.19
N LYS A 232 -2.22 -18.74 -5.31
CA LYS A 232 -3.25 -18.20 -4.41
C LYS A 232 -4.54 -19.03 -4.43
N ASN A 233 -4.79 -19.76 -5.52
CA ASN A 233 -5.98 -20.59 -5.69
C ASN A 233 -5.69 -22.09 -5.54
N GLY A 234 -4.49 -22.47 -5.05
CA GLY A 234 -4.15 -23.87 -4.75
C GLY A 234 -3.96 -24.76 -5.96
N HIS A 235 -3.76 -24.21 -7.16
CA HIS A 235 -3.51 -25.01 -8.37
C HIS A 235 -2.08 -25.54 -8.42
N ASN A 236 -1.90 -26.72 -9.04
CA ASN A 236 -0.58 -27.24 -9.34
C ASN A 236 0.04 -26.39 -10.46
N ILE A 237 1.08 -25.64 -10.11
CA ILE A 237 1.73 -24.69 -11.01
C ILE A 237 2.38 -25.38 -12.19
N PHE A 238 3.04 -26.55 -11.96
CA PHE A 238 3.73 -27.27 -13.02
C PHE A 238 2.74 -27.78 -14.08
N THR A 239 1.64 -28.38 -13.67
CA THR A 239 0.57 -28.84 -14.57
C THR A 239 -0.04 -27.69 -15.35
N ALA A 240 -0.33 -26.57 -14.69
CA ALA A 240 -0.91 -25.38 -15.34
C ALA A 240 0.06 -24.76 -16.35
N LEU A 241 1.36 -24.68 -16.04
CA LEU A 241 2.37 -24.17 -16.97
C LEU A 241 2.55 -25.12 -18.16
N LYS A 242 2.55 -26.43 -17.96
CA LYS A 242 2.61 -27.43 -19.04
C LYS A 242 1.42 -27.25 -20.02
N SER A 243 0.22 -27.10 -19.48
CA SER A 243 -0.99 -26.82 -20.26
C SER A 243 -0.88 -25.49 -21.02
N ALA A 244 -0.38 -24.44 -20.37
CA ALA A 244 -0.21 -23.13 -21.01
C ALA A 244 0.78 -23.18 -22.18
N VAL A 245 1.92 -23.86 -22.02
CA VAL A 245 2.91 -24.05 -23.09
C VAL A 245 2.33 -24.89 -24.25
N ALA A 246 1.43 -25.84 -23.94
CA ALA A 246 0.68 -26.59 -24.95
C ALA A 246 -0.45 -25.80 -25.65
N GLY A 247 -0.56 -24.48 -25.37
CA GLY A 247 -1.56 -23.61 -26.01
C GLY A 247 -2.93 -23.57 -25.30
N SER A 248 -3.06 -24.21 -24.14
CA SER A 248 -4.31 -24.29 -23.37
C SER A 248 -4.14 -23.76 -21.95
N PRO A 249 -3.86 -22.43 -21.77
CA PRO A 249 -3.72 -21.85 -20.45
C PRO A 249 -5.05 -21.84 -19.68
N MET A 250 -4.99 -22.05 -18.37
CA MET A 250 -6.16 -21.84 -17.53
C MET A 250 -6.51 -20.34 -17.51
N MET A 251 -7.75 -20.03 -17.85
CA MET A 251 -8.25 -18.64 -17.81
C MET A 251 -8.65 -18.23 -16.39
N PRO A 252 -8.74 -16.93 -16.07
CA PRO A 252 -9.05 -16.45 -14.72
C PRO A 252 -10.31 -17.07 -14.11
N GLU A 253 -11.35 -17.28 -14.89
CA GLU A 253 -12.62 -17.89 -14.45
C GLU A 253 -12.44 -19.36 -14.04
N GLN A 254 -11.50 -20.05 -14.63
CA GLN A 254 -11.15 -21.45 -14.32
C GLN A 254 -10.23 -21.52 -13.09
N ILE A 255 -9.38 -20.49 -12.89
CA ILE A 255 -8.45 -20.41 -11.77
C ILE A 255 -9.21 -20.06 -10.49
N ILE A 256 -10.12 -19.08 -10.56
CA ILE A 256 -10.89 -18.61 -9.40
C ILE A 256 -12.08 -19.54 -9.21
N ARG A 257 -11.87 -20.64 -8.47
CA ARG A 257 -12.99 -21.51 -8.11
C ARG A 257 -13.97 -20.77 -7.19
N PRO A 258 -15.30 -20.97 -7.35
CA PRO A 258 -16.25 -20.55 -6.34
C PRO A 258 -15.85 -21.16 -5.00
N GLN A 259 -15.94 -20.40 -3.91
CA GLN A 259 -15.89 -21.00 -2.59
C GLN A 259 -17.10 -21.92 -2.49
N THR A 260 -16.88 -23.22 -2.47
CA THR A 260 -17.89 -24.14 -1.97
C THR A 260 -18.03 -23.82 -0.49
N THR A 261 -19.15 -23.17 -0.15
CA THR A 261 -19.64 -22.99 1.21
C THR A 261 -19.84 -24.33 1.90
#